data_69a792913755e4def81e23315b868dfd
#
_entry.id   69a792913755e4def81e23315b868dfd
#
_cell.length_a   1.000
_cell.length_b   1.000
_cell.length_c   1.000
_cell.angle_alpha   90.00
_cell.angle_beta   90.00
_cell.angle_gamma   90.00
#
_symmetry.space_group_name_H-M   'P 1'
#
loop_
_entity.id
_entity.type
_entity.pdbx_description
1 polymer ?
#
loop_
_entity_poly.entity_id
_entity_poly.type
_entity_poly.pdbx_seq_one_letter_code
_entity_poly.pdbx_strand_id
1 'polypeptide(L)'
;MKTRNSKTKAFAFLGAAFVLLIALIFTACPNNAGGGGSGGGNIDGVWKALSSTVNGGTPVPYPISNPNPGGGTGQLYYCFSEGKAYLAFKIEGNSNPGGNGLFKGDPWEEEYTFENNTLKLVGESLPFILTGNTATITIIEGSNTIVTMLERVSLPTVAEIKAAKKP
;
A
#
# COMPACT_ATOMS: atom_id res chain seq x y z
N MET A 1 -3.11 5.01 -41.80
CA MET A 1 -1.91 5.04 -40.97
C MET A 1 -2.30 5.66 -39.64
N LYS A 2 -2.43 4.87 -38.57
CA LYS A 2 -3.03 5.27 -37.28
C LYS A 2 -1.90 5.36 -36.25
N THR A 3 -1.47 6.57 -35.91
CA THR A 3 -0.43 6.83 -34.92
C THR A 3 -0.98 6.46 -33.52
N ARG A 4 -0.44 5.44 -32.93
CA ARG A 4 -0.75 4.95 -31.60
C ARG A 4 -0.02 5.84 -30.57
N ASN A 5 -0.80 6.58 -29.76
CA ASN A 5 -0.31 7.45 -28.71
C ASN A 5 0.51 6.67 -27.66
N SER A 6 1.77 7.05 -27.54
CA SER A 6 2.80 6.48 -26.66
C SER A 6 2.80 7.13 -25.26
N LYS A 7 1.66 7.58 -24.75
CA LYS A 7 1.61 8.29 -23.45
C LYS A 7 1.27 7.42 -22.23
N THR A 8 0.98 6.14 -22.45
CA THR A 8 0.55 5.24 -21.37
C THR A 8 1.69 4.48 -20.67
N LYS A 9 2.94 4.67 -21.09
CA LYS A 9 4.08 3.90 -20.54
C LYS A 9 4.90 4.60 -19.46
N ALA A 10 4.62 5.85 -19.14
CA ALA A 10 5.44 6.61 -18.18
C ALA A 10 5.00 6.41 -16.71
N PHE A 11 3.77 5.99 -16.47
CA PHE A 11 3.25 5.87 -15.10
C PHE A 11 3.43 4.48 -14.47
N ALA A 12 3.54 3.42 -15.27
CA ALA A 12 3.81 2.08 -14.77
C ALA A 12 5.21 1.95 -14.14
N PHE A 13 6.13 2.87 -14.42
CA PHE A 13 7.48 2.86 -13.86
C PHE A 13 7.59 3.46 -12.46
N LEU A 14 6.64 4.27 -12.00
CA LEU A 14 6.72 4.84 -10.66
C LEU A 14 6.38 3.82 -9.55
N GLY A 15 5.47 2.91 -9.80
CA GLY A 15 5.14 1.82 -8.87
C GLY A 15 6.26 0.78 -8.78
N ALA A 16 6.85 0.40 -9.91
CA ALA A 16 7.90 -0.62 -9.98
C ALA A 16 9.26 -0.13 -9.45
N ALA A 17 9.59 1.15 -9.60
CA ALA A 17 10.86 1.70 -9.09
C ALA A 17 10.91 1.76 -7.56
N PHE A 18 9.76 1.80 -6.89
CA PHE A 18 9.69 1.80 -5.42
C PHE A 18 9.95 0.41 -4.81
N VAL A 19 9.73 -0.66 -5.56
CA VAL A 19 9.87 -2.06 -5.07
C VAL A 19 11.30 -2.60 -5.27
N LEU A 20 12.10 -2.03 -6.17
CA LEU A 20 13.37 -2.61 -6.61
C LEU A 20 14.59 -2.31 -5.72
N LEU A 21 14.43 -1.56 -4.62
CA LEU A 21 15.57 -1.13 -3.77
C LEU A 21 15.72 -1.92 -2.47
N ILE A 22 14.99 -3.05 -2.33
CA ILE A 22 14.99 -3.75 -1.06
C ILE A 22 15.35 -5.23 -1.22
N ALA A 23 16.63 -5.49 -1.28
CA ALA A 23 17.16 -6.80 -0.94
C ALA A 23 18.12 -6.64 0.25
N LEU A 24 17.79 -7.28 1.34
CA LEU A 24 18.67 -7.92 2.32
C LEU A 24 18.23 -7.77 3.79
N ILE A 25 18.06 -8.91 4.39
CA ILE A 25 18.27 -9.41 5.77
C ILE A 25 17.16 -9.12 6.81
N PHE A 26 16.54 -10.09 7.38
CA PHE A 26 16.71 -10.84 8.63
C PHE A 26 15.56 -11.78 8.94
N THR A 27 15.94 -12.91 9.48
CA THR A 27 15.12 -13.93 10.10
C THR A 27 14.71 -13.51 11.52
N ALA A 28 13.50 -13.81 11.88
CA ALA A 28 13.10 -14.48 13.11
C ALA A 28 11.64 -14.19 13.49
N CYS A 29 10.92 -15.28 13.64
CA CYS A 29 9.64 -15.36 14.35
C CYS A 29 9.79 -15.04 15.85
N PRO A 30 8.68 -14.80 16.59
CA PRO A 30 7.91 -15.96 17.02
C PRO A 30 6.38 -15.82 16.96
N ASN A 31 5.76 -16.97 16.84
CA ASN A 31 4.39 -17.31 17.12
C ASN A 31 3.78 -16.61 18.33
N ASN A 32 2.52 -16.19 18.21
CA ASN A 32 1.57 -16.61 19.20
C ASN A 32 0.19 -16.86 18.59
N ALA A 33 -0.25 -18.09 18.75
CA ALA A 33 -1.56 -18.57 18.40
C ALA A 33 -2.59 -18.01 19.38
N GLY A 34 -3.76 -17.65 18.87
CA GLY A 34 -4.88 -17.32 19.74
C GLY A 34 -6.13 -16.93 18.96
N GLY A 35 -7.06 -17.84 18.81
CA GLY A 35 -8.46 -17.53 18.68
C GLY A 35 -9.01 -17.55 17.25
N GLY A 36 -9.48 -18.74 16.84
CA GLY A 36 -10.41 -18.90 15.73
C GLY A 36 -11.67 -18.08 16.01
N GLY A 37 -11.98 -17.21 15.08
CA GLY A 37 -13.22 -16.50 14.95
C GLY A 37 -13.52 -16.41 13.46
N SER A 38 -14.44 -17.26 13.01
CA SER A 38 -15.11 -17.12 11.74
C SER A 38 -15.88 -15.80 11.75
N GLY A 39 -15.27 -14.74 11.28
CA GLY A 39 -15.88 -13.44 11.20
C GLY A 39 -15.09 -12.55 10.26
N GLY A 40 -15.65 -12.23 9.12
CA GLY A 40 -15.15 -11.16 8.29
C GLY A 40 -15.13 -9.87 9.09
N GLY A 41 -14.02 -9.57 9.74
CA GLY A 41 -13.85 -8.33 10.47
C GLY A 41 -13.97 -7.15 9.52
N ASN A 42 -14.55 -6.04 10.01
CA ASN A 42 -14.63 -4.81 9.23
C ASN A 42 -13.23 -4.24 9.00
N ILE A 43 -12.83 -4.11 7.72
CA ILE A 43 -11.54 -3.51 7.32
C ILE A 43 -11.66 -2.01 7.04
N ASP A 44 -12.86 -1.42 7.13
CA ASP A 44 -13.04 0.01 6.88
C ASP A 44 -12.13 0.87 7.76
N GLY A 45 -11.68 1.96 7.19
CA GLY A 45 -10.78 2.91 7.82
C GLY A 45 -9.45 3.06 7.09
N VAL A 46 -8.52 3.73 7.73
CA VAL A 46 -7.20 4.01 7.18
C VAL A 46 -6.17 3.08 7.81
N TRP A 47 -5.35 2.51 6.95
CA TRP A 47 -4.28 1.57 7.28
C TRP A 47 -2.95 2.14 6.82
N LYS A 48 -2.05 2.34 7.75
CA LYS A 48 -0.69 2.81 7.53
C LYS A 48 0.25 1.62 7.32
N ALA A 49 1.03 1.62 6.26
CA ALA A 49 2.08 0.62 6.09
C ALA A 49 3.19 0.81 7.14
N LEU A 50 3.57 -0.28 7.79
CA LEU A 50 4.66 -0.33 8.76
C LEU A 50 5.95 -0.84 8.11
N SER A 51 5.84 -1.89 7.32
CA SER A 51 6.95 -2.49 6.59
C SER A 51 6.45 -3.32 5.43
N SER A 52 7.33 -3.55 4.46
CA SER A 52 7.08 -4.52 3.37
C SER A 52 8.26 -5.47 3.22
N THR A 53 7.95 -6.73 2.89
CA THR A 53 8.95 -7.74 2.49
C THR A 53 8.70 -8.16 1.06
N VAL A 54 9.75 -8.48 0.33
CA VAL A 54 9.68 -9.06 -1.01
C VAL A 54 10.28 -10.47 -0.95
N ASN A 55 9.54 -11.47 -1.42
CA ASN A 55 9.95 -12.87 -1.48
C ASN A 55 10.48 -13.42 -0.14
N GLY A 56 9.87 -12.99 0.99
CA GLY A 56 10.30 -13.41 2.32
C GLY A 56 11.65 -12.83 2.77
N GLY A 57 12.15 -11.82 2.07
CA GLY A 57 13.38 -11.11 2.45
C GLY A 57 13.21 -10.24 3.69
N THR A 58 14.15 -9.31 3.89
CA THR A 58 14.10 -8.38 5.03
C THR A 58 12.93 -7.43 4.93
N PRO A 59 12.24 -7.21 6.05
CA PRO A 59 11.26 -6.13 6.13
C PRO A 59 11.93 -4.77 5.95
N VAL A 60 11.40 -3.98 5.03
CA VAL A 60 11.78 -2.58 4.88
C VAL A 60 10.73 -1.73 5.56
N PRO A 61 11.14 -0.95 6.58
CA PRO A 61 10.22 -0.13 7.33
C PRO A 61 9.76 1.09 6.52
N TYR A 62 8.53 1.52 6.76
CA TYR A 62 8.02 2.82 6.33
C TYR A 62 8.20 3.86 7.45
N PRO A 63 8.35 5.16 7.11
CA PRO A 63 8.43 5.72 5.77
C PRO A 63 9.75 5.39 5.07
N ILE A 64 9.71 5.23 3.75
CA ILE A 64 10.88 4.97 2.92
C ILE A 64 11.41 6.24 2.27
N SER A 65 12.69 6.26 1.88
CA SER A 65 13.27 7.37 1.14
C SER A 65 12.54 7.57 -0.19
N ASN A 66 12.16 8.81 -0.48
CA ASN A 66 11.53 9.16 -1.75
C ASN A 66 12.61 9.32 -2.84
N PRO A 67 12.61 8.47 -3.90
CA PRO A 67 13.60 8.55 -4.96
C PRO A 67 13.35 9.70 -5.93
N ASN A 68 12.20 10.37 -5.85
CA ASN A 68 11.83 11.47 -6.75
C ASN A 68 12.70 12.72 -6.50
N PRO A 69 12.85 13.59 -7.51
CA PRO A 69 13.54 14.87 -7.36
C PRO A 69 13.00 15.64 -6.16
N GLY A 70 13.92 16.17 -5.35
CA GLY A 70 13.59 16.87 -4.09
C GLY A 70 13.69 15.98 -2.84
N GLY A 71 13.81 14.67 -3.00
CA GLY A 71 14.01 13.74 -1.87
C GLY A 71 12.85 13.67 -0.89
N GLY A 72 13.18 13.53 0.40
CA GLY A 72 12.21 13.36 1.47
C GLY A 72 11.88 11.89 1.76
N THR A 73 10.78 11.65 2.45
CA THR A 73 10.29 10.30 2.80
C THR A 73 8.86 10.11 2.33
N GLY A 74 8.51 8.86 2.00
CA GLY A 74 7.18 8.46 1.56
C GLY A 74 6.55 7.43 2.49
N GLN A 75 5.34 7.73 2.97
CA GLN A 75 4.52 6.85 3.79
C GLN A 75 3.32 6.36 3.00
N LEU A 76 3.16 5.04 2.90
CA LEU A 76 2.05 4.40 2.19
C LEU A 76 0.84 4.22 3.11
N TYR A 77 -0.35 4.49 2.58
CA TYR A 77 -1.64 4.28 3.22
C TYR A 77 -2.60 3.54 2.29
N TYR A 78 -3.33 2.58 2.86
CA TYR A 78 -4.53 1.98 2.28
C TYR A 78 -5.74 2.53 3.03
N CYS A 79 -6.82 2.79 2.32
CA CYS A 79 -8.06 3.24 2.94
C CYS A 79 -9.23 2.47 2.34
N PHE A 80 -10.04 1.89 3.19
CA PHE A 80 -11.25 1.18 2.82
C PHE A 80 -12.45 1.94 3.35
N SER A 81 -13.39 2.29 2.47
CA SER A 81 -14.57 3.07 2.85
C SER A 81 -15.69 2.91 1.82
N GLU A 82 -16.88 2.58 2.30
CA GLU A 82 -18.09 2.53 1.45
C GLU A 82 -17.93 1.60 0.23
N GLY A 83 -17.28 0.44 0.42
CA GLY A 83 -17.04 -0.53 -0.66
C GLY A 83 -15.95 -0.12 -1.65
N LYS A 84 -15.19 0.92 -1.36
CA LYS A 84 -14.08 1.40 -2.18
C LYS A 84 -12.75 1.37 -1.43
N ALA A 85 -11.72 0.89 -2.11
CA ALA A 85 -10.34 0.89 -1.67
C ALA A 85 -9.60 2.06 -2.33
N TYR A 86 -8.79 2.76 -1.54
CA TYR A 86 -7.98 3.90 -1.97
C TYR A 86 -6.54 3.67 -1.58
N LEU A 87 -5.62 4.03 -2.48
CA LEU A 87 -4.18 4.02 -2.21
C LEU A 87 -3.67 5.46 -2.15
N ALA A 88 -2.88 5.79 -1.14
CA ALA A 88 -2.31 7.13 -1.00
C ALA A 88 -0.88 7.10 -0.45
N PHE A 89 -0.10 8.11 -0.81
CA PHE A 89 1.25 8.33 -0.32
C PHE A 89 1.36 9.70 0.33
N LYS A 90 1.89 9.75 1.54
CA LYS A 90 2.27 11.01 2.20
C LYS A 90 3.76 11.23 1.99
N ILE A 91 4.11 12.33 1.34
CA ILE A 91 5.50 12.75 1.13
C ILE A 91 5.83 13.88 2.10
N GLU A 92 6.94 13.75 2.83
CA GLU A 92 7.45 14.74 3.78
C GLU A 92 8.94 15.00 3.52
N GLY A 93 9.38 16.24 3.78
CA GLY A 93 10.78 16.65 3.62
C GLY A 93 11.24 16.79 2.16
N ASN A 94 10.31 16.85 1.19
CA ASN A 94 10.66 17.14 -0.19
C ASN A 94 10.99 18.63 -0.35
N SER A 95 12.13 18.93 -0.97
CA SER A 95 12.61 20.31 -1.18
C SER A 95 11.94 21.04 -2.33
N ASN A 96 11.22 20.34 -3.21
CA ASN A 96 10.53 20.96 -4.33
C ASN A 96 9.21 21.61 -3.88
N PRO A 97 8.86 22.79 -4.41
CA PRO A 97 7.56 23.40 -4.17
C PRO A 97 6.42 22.46 -4.53
N GLY A 98 5.49 22.24 -3.58
CA GLY A 98 4.35 21.32 -3.77
C GLY A 98 4.67 19.85 -3.65
N GLY A 99 5.93 19.45 -3.49
CA GLY A 99 6.37 18.05 -3.36
C GLY A 99 5.99 17.36 -2.05
N ASN A 100 5.47 18.12 -1.07
CA ASN A 100 5.01 17.59 0.21
C ASN A 100 3.49 17.47 0.27
N GLY A 101 2.99 16.51 1.02
CA GLY A 101 1.57 16.30 1.29
C GLY A 101 1.09 14.89 0.97
N LEU A 102 -0.22 14.72 0.92
CA LEU A 102 -0.87 13.47 0.63
C LEU A 102 -1.24 13.41 -0.85
N PHE A 103 -0.78 12.37 -1.53
CA PHE A 103 -0.95 12.15 -2.97
C PHE A 103 -1.68 10.84 -3.24
N LYS A 104 -2.44 10.82 -4.33
CA LYS A 104 -3.12 9.64 -4.83
C LYS A 104 -2.11 8.61 -5.34
N GLY A 105 -2.34 7.34 -5.02
CA GLY A 105 -1.63 6.21 -5.61
C GLY A 105 -2.15 5.85 -7.00
N ASP A 106 -1.63 4.77 -7.56
CA ASP A 106 -2.11 4.17 -8.80
C ASP A 106 -2.15 2.65 -8.63
N PRO A 107 -3.34 2.01 -8.72
CA PRO A 107 -4.65 2.63 -8.90
C PRO A 107 -5.06 3.48 -7.71
N TRP A 108 -5.84 4.57 -7.98
CA TRP A 108 -6.30 5.46 -6.91
C TRP A 108 -7.51 4.92 -6.15
N GLU A 109 -8.50 4.41 -6.86
CA GLU A 109 -9.79 4.02 -6.33
C GLU A 109 -10.28 2.78 -7.05
N GLU A 110 -10.63 1.73 -6.30
CA GLU A 110 -11.21 0.51 -6.82
C GLU A 110 -12.36 0.03 -5.93
N GLU A 111 -13.32 -0.66 -6.49
CA GLU A 111 -14.33 -1.37 -5.70
C GLU A 111 -13.70 -2.56 -5.00
N TYR A 112 -14.13 -2.83 -3.76
CA TYR A 112 -13.66 -3.98 -3.03
C TYR A 112 -14.79 -4.74 -2.34
N THR A 113 -14.56 -6.02 -2.10
CA THR A 113 -15.27 -6.82 -1.11
C THR A 113 -14.24 -7.52 -0.20
N PHE A 114 -14.63 -7.78 1.05
CA PHE A 114 -13.76 -8.47 1.99
C PHE A 114 -14.50 -9.61 2.67
N GLU A 115 -14.02 -10.84 2.46
CA GLU A 115 -14.59 -12.06 3.00
C GLU A 115 -13.49 -13.08 3.28
N ASN A 116 -13.58 -13.78 4.40
CA ASN A 116 -12.69 -14.90 4.74
C ASN A 116 -11.20 -14.56 4.60
N ASN A 117 -10.78 -13.41 5.14
CA ASN A 117 -9.41 -12.89 5.04
C ASN A 117 -8.93 -12.69 3.58
N THR A 118 -9.85 -12.47 2.67
CA THR A 118 -9.54 -12.19 1.27
C THR A 118 -10.14 -10.86 0.88
N LEU A 119 -9.28 -9.94 0.47
CA LEU A 119 -9.65 -8.69 -0.18
C LEU A 119 -9.77 -8.94 -1.68
N LYS A 120 -10.97 -8.75 -2.21
CA LYS A 120 -11.22 -8.84 -3.66
C LYS A 120 -11.30 -7.44 -4.23
N LEU A 121 -10.45 -7.14 -5.18
CA LEU A 121 -10.44 -5.95 -6.01
C LEU A 121 -10.86 -6.33 -7.44
N VAL A 122 -10.95 -5.36 -8.33
CA VAL A 122 -11.28 -5.63 -9.73
C VAL A 122 -10.17 -6.47 -10.37
N GLY A 123 -10.48 -7.75 -10.65
CA GLY A 123 -9.55 -8.67 -11.29
C GLY A 123 -8.52 -9.34 -10.37
N GLU A 124 -8.51 -9.03 -9.08
CA GLU A 124 -7.54 -9.57 -8.13
C GLU A 124 -8.19 -10.06 -6.83
N SER A 125 -7.56 -11.05 -6.21
CA SER A 125 -7.92 -11.55 -4.89
C SER A 125 -6.65 -11.63 -4.04
N LEU A 126 -6.60 -10.81 -3.00
CA LEU A 126 -5.42 -10.61 -2.19
C LEU A 126 -5.66 -11.17 -0.77
N PRO A 127 -4.80 -12.02 -0.23
CA PRO A 127 -4.82 -12.35 1.19
C PRO A 127 -4.68 -11.08 2.04
N PHE A 128 -5.65 -10.85 2.93
CA PHE A 128 -5.65 -9.73 3.87
C PHE A 128 -6.01 -10.27 5.27
N ILE A 129 -4.99 -10.48 6.08
CA ILE A 129 -5.13 -11.15 7.38
C ILE A 129 -5.19 -10.10 8.48
N LEU A 130 -6.33 -10.04 9.17
CA LEU A 130 -6.56 -9.14 10.30
C LEU A 130 -6.08 -9.76 11.61
N THR A 131 -5.41 -8.95 12.44
CA THR A 131 -5.02 -9.29 13.81
C THR A 131 -5.20 -8.06 14.70
N GLY A 132 -6.41 -7.89 15.21
CA GLY A 132 -6.76 -6.70 15.99
C GLY A 132 -6.65 -5.41 15.17
N ASN A 133 -5.76 -4.52 15.60
CA ASN A 133 -5.48 -3.24 14.92
C ASN A 133 -4.36 -3.33 13.86
N THR A 134 -3.85 -4.52 13.59
CA THR A 134 -2.86 -4.77 12.55
C THR A 134 -3.42 -5.68 11.47
N ALA A 135 -2.83 -5.62 10.30
CA ALA A 135 -3.15 -6.53 9.20
C ALA A 135 -1.90 -6.82 8.37
N THR A 136 -1.96 -7.89 7.60
CA THR A 136 -1.01 -8.13 6.50
C THR A 136 -1.77 -8.25 5.20
N ILE A 137 -1.29 -7.55 4.18
CA ILE A 137 -1.76 -7.72 2.80
C ILE A 137 -0.65 -8.38 1.99
N THR A 138 -1.02 -9.36 1.18
CA THR A 138 -0.08 -10.05 0.28
C THR A 138 -0.45 -9.74 -1.17
N ILE A 139 0.50 -9.19 -1.91
CA ILE A 139 0.35 -8.84 -3.33
C ILE A 139 1.33 -9.69 -4.13
N ILE A 140 0.89 -10.24 -5.26
CA ILE A 140 1.74 -10.99 -6.19
C ILE A 140 1.90 -10.14 -7.44
N GLU A 141 3.12 -9.70 -7.71
CA GLU A 141 3.46 -8.88 -8.86
C GLU A 141 4.53 -9.58 -9.72
N GLY A 142 4.09 -10.19 -10.81
CA GLY A 142 4.95 -11.04 -11.62
C GLY A 142 5.45 -12.26 -10.84
N SER A 143 6.76 -12.36 -10.64
CA SER A 143 7.39 -13.42 -9.84
C SER A 143 7.60 -13.04 -8.37
N ASN A 144 7.23 -11.82 -7.98
CA ASN A 144 7.46 -11.33 -6.63
C ASN A 144 6.21 -11.49 -5.76
N THR A 145 6.43 -11.94 -4.54
CA THR A 145 5.43 -11.91 -3.46
C THR A 145 5.80 -10.78 -2.50
N ILE A 146 4.92 -9.80 -2.39
CA ILE A 146 5.08 -8.64 -1.51
C ILE A 146 4.14 -8.81 -0.34
N VAL A 147 4.67 -8.82 0.87
CA VAL A 147 3.87 -8.85 2.10
C VAL A 147 4.06 -7.53 2.83
N THR A 148 2.98 -6.77 2.96
CA THR A 148 2.98 -5.48 3.66
C THR A 148 2.26 -5.60 4.99
N MET A 149 2.92 -5.19 6.06
CA MET A 149 2.39 -5.10 7.40
C MET A 149 1.72 -3.74 7.58
N LEU A 150 0.50 -3.74 8.09
CA LEU A 150 -0.34 -2.56 8.22
C LEU A 150 -0.77 -2.35 9.67
N GLU A 151 -0.99 -1.11 10.04
CA GLU A 151 -1.60 -0.69 11.29
C GLU A 151 -2.80 0.22 11.00
N ARG A 152 -3.93 -0.02 11.69
CA ARG A 152 -5.09 0.87 11.60
C ARG A 152 -4.80 2.17 12.33
N VAL A 153 -5.03 3.30 11.66
CA VAL A 153 -4.75 4.63 12.20
C VAL A 153 -5.95 5.56 12.05
N SER A 154 -6.00 6.60 12.89
CA SER A 154 -7.01 7.65 12.83
C SER A 154 -6.61 8.82 11.92
N LEU A 155 -5.31 8.96 11.63
CA LEU A 155 -4.76 10.00 10.77
C LEU A 155 -3.78 9.41 9.75
N PRO A 156 -3.83 9.87 8.49
CA PRO A 156 -4.83 10.80 7.93
C PRO A 156 -6.25 10.21 8.04
N THR A 157 -7.25 11.06 8.06
CA THR A 157 -8.65 10.64 8.05
C THR A 157 -9.06 10.09 6.66
N VAL A 158 -10.17 9.34 6.61
CA VAL A 158 -10.75 8.88 5.33
C VAL A 158 -11.01 10.05 4.39
N ALA A 159 -11.51 11.17 4.91
CA ALA A 159 -11.80 12.37 4.11
C ALA A 159 -10.52 12.99 3.51
N GLU A 160 -9.43 13.03 4.29
CA GLU A 160 -8.13 13.52 3.80
C GLU A 160 -7.55 12.60 2.71
N ILE A 161 -7.67 11.27 2.89
CA ILE A 161 -7.27 10.32 1.85
C ILE A 161 -8.08 10.58 0.57
N LYS A 162 -9.42 10.66 0.65
CA LYS A 162 -10.28 10.93 -0.51
C LYS A 162 -9.96 12.27 -1.19
N ALA A 163 -9.49 13.27 -0.43
CA ALA A 163 -9.09 14.60 -0.94
C ALA A 163 -7.62 14.68 -1.37
N ALA A 164 -6.86 13.59 -1.36
CA ALA A 164 -5.45 13.58 -1.72
C ALA A 164 -5.20 14.18 -3.11
N LYS A 165 -4.05 14.85 -3.28
CA LYS A 165 -3.66 15.50 -4.53
C LYS A 165 -3.38 14.46 -5.61
N LYS A 166 -3.57 14.80 -6.87
CA LYS A 166 -2.98 14.05 -7.97
C LYS A 166 -1.47 14.28 -7.99
N PRO A 167 -0.66 13.24 -8.29
CA PRO A 167 0.79 13.39 -8.46
C PRO A 167 1.15 14.37 -9.56
#